data_312fea00f5bbd3f5dbdbf217550053b7
#
_entry.id   312fea00f5bbd3f5dbdbf217550053b7
#
_cell.length_a   1.000
_cell.length_b   1.000
_cell.length_c   1.000
_cell.angle_alpha   90.00
_cell.angle_beta   90.00
_cell.angle_gamma   90.00
#
_symmetry.space_group_name_H-M   'P 1'
#
loop_
_entity.id
_entity.type
_entity.pdbx_description
1 polymer ?
#
loop_
_entity_poly.entity_id
_entity_poly.type
_entity_poly.pdbx_seq_one_letter_code
_entity_poly.pdbx_strand_id
1 'polypeptide(L)'
;VITLIHNAIPHEPRFFDKPLASLLFKQCHGFIVMSDNVRYDLRKLYPGAKYIQNPHPLYNHFGSKINKNEACRKLGIHPSKKNLLFFGLIRDYKGLDLLIEAMGQLNEDYHLIIAGECYGSFEKYQALIDASPAKERIFVHCEYISDEEIPIYFSAADALVLPYRSATQSGVVSVAYNYDLPMLSTPVGDFKNSIEKPGTGIVVPEISTTALAQGIEELFTPSQQATI
;
A
#
# COMPACT_ATOMS: atom_id res chain seq x y z
N VAL A 1 8.17 -21.02 22.58
CA VAL A 1 8.17 -19.77 21.79
C VAL A 1 7.02 -19.84 20.80
N ILE A 2 6.15 -18.81 20.78
CA ILE A 2 5.15 -18.56 19.73
C ILE A 2 5.64 -17.35 18.94
N THR A 3 5.62 -17.46 17.63
CA THR A 3 6.16 -16.42 16.73
C THR A 3 5.07 -15.89 15.83
N LEU A 4 4.88 -14.56 15.82
CA LEU A 4 4.07 -13.88 14.83
C LEU A 4 4.91 -13.68 13.57
N ILE A 5 4.42 -14.15 12.44
CA ILE A 5 5.13 -14.07 11.16
C ILE A 5 4.38 -13.09 10.24
N HIS A 6 5.03 -11.97 9.94
CA HIS A 6 4.59 -11.02 8.91
C HIS A 6 4.97 -11.50 7.52
N ASN A 7 6.21 -11.98 7.35
CA ASN A 7 6.74 -12.55 6.12
C ASN A 7 7.61 -13.76 6.47
N ALA A 8 7.31 -14.93 5.92
CA ALA A 8 8.15 -16.11 6.09
C ALA A 8 9.40 -16.06 5.18
N ILE A 9 9.28 -15.37 4.05
CA ILE A 9 10.35 -15.08 3.10
C ILE A 9 10.35 -13.56 2.88
N PRO A 10 11.50 -12.85 3.02
CA PRO A 10 11.60 -11.41 2.74
C PRO A 10 11.22 -11.08 1.28
N HIS A 11 10.66 -9.88 1.03
CA HIS A 11 10.37 -9.39 -0.34
C HIS A 11 11.64 -9.13 -1.16
N GLU A 12 12.75 -8.81 -0.48
CA GLU A 12 14.09 -8.64 -1.05
C GLU A 12 15.00 -9.73 -0.47
N PRO A 13 14.93 -10.99 -1.00
CA PRO A 13 15.59 -12.13 -0.38
C PRO A 13 17.11 -12.09 -0.57
N ARG A 14 17.83 -12.42 0.51
CA ARG A 14 19.28 -12.66 0.49
C ARG A 14 19.55 -14.17 0.48
N PHE A 15 20.76 -14.54 0.07
CA PHE A 15 21.15 -15.94 -0.11
C PHE A 15 20.92 -16.83 1.15
N PHE A 16 21.08 -16.28 2.34
CA PHE A 16 20.97 -17.05 3.61
C PHE A 16 19.62 -16.88 4.33
N ASP A 17 18.69 -16.11 3.83
CA ASP A 17 17.41 -15.85 4.54
C ASP A 17 16.59 -17.13 4.74
N LYS A 18 16.47 -17.96 3.70
CA LYS A 18 15.74 -19.23 3.78
C LYS A 18 16.36 -20.23 4.76
N PRO A 19 17.69 -20.51 4.74
CA PRO A 19 18.34 -21.36 5.74
C PRO A 19 18.17 -20.84 7.17
N LEU A 20 18.34 -19.54 7.39
CA LEU A 20 18.20 -18.95 8.72
C LEU A 20 16.75 -19.00 9.22
N ALA A 21 15.77 -18.67 8.36
CA ALA A 21 14.36 -18.80 8.70
C ALA A 21 13.98 -20.25 9.05
N SER A 22 14.44 -21.23 8.26
CA SER A 22 14.19 -22.64 8.54
C SER A 22 14.79 -23.09 9.87
N LEU A 23 16.00 -22.63 10.21
CA LEU A 23 16.62 -22.91 11.50
C LEU A 23 15.83 -22.31 12.66
N LEU A 24 15.43 -21.04 12.54
CA LEU A 24 14.61 -20.34 13.52
C LEU A 24 13.27 -21.04 13.73
N PHE A 25 12.58 -21.41 12.65
CA PHE A 25 11.26 -22.01 12.73
C PHE A 25 11.25 -23.35 13.45
N LYS A 26 12.33 -24.13 13.33
CA LYS A 26 12.50 -25.39 14.08
C LYS A 26 12.59 -25.19 15.60
N GLN A 27 12.93 -24.01 16.07
CA GLN A 27 13.01 -23.69 17.49
C GLN A 27 11.68 -23.15 18.03
N CYS A 28 10.70 -22.90 17.16
CA CYS A 28 9.40 -22.34 17.55
C CYS A 28 8.40 -23.46 17.85
N HIS A 29 7.56 -23.28 18.89
CA HIS A 29 6.51 -24.21 19.29
C HIS A 29 5.20 -23.99 18.51
N GLY A 30 5.00 -22.79 17.98
CA GLY A 30 3.82 -22.44 17.21
C GLY A 30 3.96 -21.09 16.52
N PHE A 31 3.05 -20.83 15.59
CA PHE A 31 3.11 -19.63 14.74
C PHE A 31 1.74 -18.96 14.66
N ILE A 32 1.74 -17.65 14.53
CA ILE A 32 0.59 -16.86 14.13
C ILE A 32 0.90 -16.30 12.73
N VAL A 33 0.06 -16.61 11.75
CA VAL A 33 0.16 -16.10 10.38
C VAL A 33 -1.04 -15.22 10.07
N MET A 34 -0.85 -14.17 9.28
CA MET A 34 -1.90 -13.16 9.06
C MET A 34 -2.49 -13.21 7.65
N SER A 35 -1.93 -14.03 6.74
CA SER A 35 -2.47 -14.22 5.39
C SER A 35 -2.23 -15.64 4.89
N ASP A 36 -2.96 -16.02 3.83
CA ASP A 36 -2.79 -17.33 3.16
C ASP A 36 -1.40 -17.47 2.53
N ASN A 37 -0.85 -16.38 1.99
CA ASN A 37 0.48 -16.37 1.40
C ASN A 37 1.57 -16.64 2.45
N VAL A 38 1.51 -15.98 3.61
CA VAL A 38 2.44 -16.24 4.72
C VAL A 38 2.31 -17.66 5.22
N ARG A 39 1.08 -18.20 5.32
CA ARG A 39 0.82 -19.59 5.69
C ARG A 39 1.46 -20.57 4.70
N TYR A 40 1.29 -20.32 3.40
CA TYR A 40 1.88 -21.15 2.34
C TYR A 40 3.40 -21.14 2.42
N ASP A 41 4.02 -19.98 2.53
CA ASP A 41 5.48 -19.83 2.62
C ASP A 41 6.04 -20.48 3.89
N LEU A 42 5.36 -20.32 5.04
CA LEU A 42 5.71 -20.99 6.29
C LEU A 42 5.73 -22.52 6.10
N ARG A 43 4.67 -23.08 5.53
CA ARG A 43 4.57 -24.54 5.31
C ARG A 43 5.58 -25.05 4.31
N LYS A 44 5.96 -24.25 3.32
CA LYS A 44 7.01 -24.59 2.37
C LYS A 44 8.39 -24.67 3.03
N LEU A 45 8.69 -23.78 3.99
CA LEU A 45 9.95 -23.76 4.74
C LEU A 45 9.95 -24.75 5.91
N TYR A 46 8.79 -24.96 6.54
CA TYR A 46 8.62 -25.84 7.69
C TYR A 46 7.28 -26.59 7.61
N PRO A 47 7.22 -27.76 6.93
CA PRO A 47 5.98 -28.52 6.70
C PRO A 47 5.24 -28.93 7.98
N GLY A 48 5.96 -29.16 9.08
CA GLY A 48 5.42 -29.53 10.40
C GLY A 48 4.95 -28.35 11.25
N ALA A 49 4.91 -27.13 10.73
CA ALA A 49 4.53 -25.94 11.48
C ALA A 49 3.12 -26.05 12.05
N LYS A 50 2.99 -25.89 13.38
CA LYS A 50 1.71 -25.69 14.06
C LYS A 50 1.40 -24.19 14.02
N TYR A 51 0.28 -23.80 13.43
CA TYR A 51 -0.07 -22.39 13.29
C TYR A 51 -1.55 -22.15 13.54
N ILE A 52 -1.86 -20.90 13.89
CA ILE A 52 -3.20 -20.31 13.79
C ILE A 52 -3.13 -19.18 12.75
N GLN A 53 -4.20 -19.00 12.00
CA GLN A 53 -4.31 -17.86 11.08
C GLN A 53 -5.23 -16.83 11.72
N ASN A 54 -4.73 -15.60 11.84
CA ASN A 54 -5.49 -14.46 12.32
C ASN A 54 -5.22 -13.29 11.39
N PRO A 55 -6.25 -12.69 10.76
CA PRO A 55 -6.09 -11.57 9.86
C PRO A 55 -5.33 -10.41 10.51
N HIS A 56 -4.75 -9.54 9.71
CA HIS A 56 -4.11 -8.33 10.19
C HIS A 56 -5.13 -7.49 10.98
N PRO A 57 -4.80 -7.04 12.21
CA PRO A 57 -5.71 -6.21 12.97
C PRO A 57 -5.95 -4.87 12.28
N LEU A 58 -7.11 -4.27 12.51
CA LEU A 58 -7.36 -2.89 12.10
C LEU A 58 -6.49 -1.94 12.92
N TYR A 59 -5.90 -0.96 12.24
CA TYR A 59 -5.11 0.10 12.88
C TYR A 59 -6.01 1.32 13.13
N ASN A 60 -6.59 1.38 14.32
CA ASN A 60 -7.52 2.44 14.73
C ASN A 60 -6.94 3.41 15.77
N HIS A 61 -5.61 3.37 15.99
CA HIS A 61 -4.93 4.17 17.02
C HIS A 61 -4.32 5.49 16.48
N PHE A 62 -4.37 5.70 15.16
CA PHE A 62 -3.77 6.89 14.52
C PHE A 62 -4.64 8.15 14.59
N GLY A 63 -5.75 8.13 15.33
CA GLY A 63 -6.66 9.27 15.44
C GLY A 63 -7.81 9.22 14.43
N SER A 64 -8.73 10.16 14.60
CA SER A 64 -9.95 10.21 13.79
C SER A 64 -9.77 10.99 12.49
N LYS A 65 -10.62 10.67 11.51
CA LYS A 65 -10.74 11.42 10.25
C LYS A 65 -11.04 12.90 10.55
N ILE A 66 -10.33 13.80 9.88
CA ILE A 66 -10.55 15.25 9.96
C ILE A 66 -11.25 15.74 8.69
N ASN A 67 -11.67 17.01 8.68
CA ASN A 67 -12.30 17.60 7.50
C ASN A 67 -11.32 17.61 6.31
N LYS A 68 -11.74 17.14 5.14
CA LYS A 68 -10.92 17.08 3.92
C LYS A 68 -10.33 18.45 3.53
N ASN A 69 -11.13 19.53 3.58
CA ASN A 69 -10.64 20.87 3.23
C ASN A 69 -9.53 21.34 4.18
N GLU A 70 -9.64 21.01 5.46
CA GLU A 70 -8.59 21.29 6.44
C GLU A 70 -7.33 20.48 6.17
N ALA A 71 -7.47 19.18 5.91
CA ALA A 71 -6.37 18.28 5.58
C ALA A 71 -5.64 18.76 4.32
N CYS A 72 -6.38 19.04 3.25
CA CYS A 72 -5.80 19.53 2.00
C CYS A 72 -5.07 20.87 2.17
N ARG A 73 -5.62 21.80 2.98
CA ARG A 73 -4.96 23.06 3.29
C ARG A 73 -3.62 22.86 4.00
N LYS A 74 -3.55 21.90 4.93
CA LYS A 74 -2.30 21.57 5.64
C LYS A 74 -1.23 21.02 4.69
N LEU A 75 -1.63 20.29 3.66
CA LEU A 75 -0.74 19.71 2.66
C LEU A 75 -0.49 20.62 1.44
N GLY A 76 -1.13 21.78 1.37
CA GLY A 76 -1.01 22.71 0.24
C GLY A 76 -1.61 22.19 -1.07
N ILE A 77 -2.61 21.29 -0.99
CA ILE A 77 -3.26 20.65 -2.14
C ILE A 77 -4.72 21.09 -2.28
N HIS A 78 -5.30 20.87 -3.45
CA HIS A 78 -6.65 21.35 -3.75
C HIS A 78 -7.72 20.31 -3.40
N PRO A 79 -8.71 20.65 -2.56
CA PRO A 79 -9.70 19.67 -2.08
C PRO A 79 -10.73 19.22 -3.13
N SER A 80 -10.91 19.98 -4.23
CA SER A 80 -11.82 19.62 -5.33
C SER A 80 -11.20 18.65 -6.35
N LYS A 81 -9.91 18.40 -6.24
CA LYS A 81 -9.21 17.42 -7.07
C LYS A 81 -9.36 16.02 -6.47
N LYS A 82 -9.19 14.99 -7.32
CA LYS A 82 -9.13 13.60 -6.92
C LYS A 82 -7.74 13.29 -6.39
N ASN A 83 -7.58 13.35 -5.08
CA ASN A 83 -6.29 13.21 -4.41
C ASN A 83 -5.98 11.72 -4.18
N LEU A 84 -5.04 11.18 -4.92
CA LEU A 84 -4.51 9.83 -4.75
C LEU A 84 -3.42 9.85 -3.69
N LEU A 85 -3.37 8.84 -2.83
CA LEU A 85 -2.35 8.70 -1.79
C LEU A 85 -1.48 7.47 -2.04
N PHE A 86 -0.18 7.64 -2.10
CA PHE A 86 0.82 6.61 -1.89
C PHE A 86 1.42 6.82 -0.51
N PHE A 87 1.34 5.80 0.39
CA PHE A 87 1.71 5.97 1.79
C PHE A 87 2.67 4.90 2.30
N GLY A 88 3.58 5.33 3.20
CA GLY A 88 4.49 4.51 3.99
C GLY A 88 5.87 4.35 3.34
N LEU A 89 6.73 3.54 3.95
CA LEU A 89 8.13 3.40 3.57
C LEU A 89 8.29 3.16 2.06
N ILE A 90 9.03 4.04 1.38
CA ILE A 90 9.25 3.99 -0.07
C ILE A 90 10.36 2.99 -0.37
N ARG A 91 9.99 1.92 -1.11
CA ARG A 91 10.87 0.82 -1.53
C ARG A 91 10.55 0.41 -2.96
N ASP A 92 11.52 -0.17 -3.67
CA ASP A 92 11.39 -0.57 -5.08
C ASP A 92 10.22 -1.52 -5.32
N TYR A 93 10.01 -2.50 -4.44
CA TYR A 93 8.92 -3.45 -4.58
C TYR A 93 7.53 -2.82 -4.46
N LYS A 94 7.42 -1.61 -3.88
CA LYS A 94 6.15 -0.87 -3.77
C LYS A 94 5.74 -0.14 -5.04
N GLY A 95 6.60 -0.08 -6.07
CA GLY A 95 6.24 0.35 -7.40
C GLY A 95 5.83 1.83 -7.54
N LEU A 96 6.41 2.73 -6.71
CA LEU A 96 6.13 4.16 -6.79
C LEU A 96 6.41 4.73 -8.19
N ASP A 97 7.43 4.25 -8.87
CA ASP A 97 7.78 4.60 -10.24
C ASP A 97 6.63 4.31 -11.22
N LEU A 98 5.97 3.14 -11.11
CA LEU A 98 4.80 2.80 -11.92
C LEU A 98 3.65 3.80 -11.72
N LEU A 99 3.44 4.26 -10.48
CA LEU A 99 2.39 5.23 -10.19
C LEU A 99 2.73 6.62 -10.72
N ILE A 100 3.98 7.07 -10.59
CA ILE A 100 4.45 8.34 -11.16
C ILE A 100 4.25 8.34 -12.69
N GLU A 101 4.59 7.26 -13.37
CA GLU A 101 4.37 7.10 -14.81
C GLU A 101 2.86 7.07 -15.16
N ALA A 102 2.04 6.37 -14.37
CA ALA A 102 0.60 6.31 -14.56
C ALA A 102 -0.06 7.69 -14.43
N MET A 103 0.43 8.56 -13.53
CA MET A 103 -0.03 9.94 -13.41
C MET A 103 0.10 10.74 -14.71
N GLY A 104 1.11 10.42 -15.55
CA GLY A 104 1.29 11.02 -16.86
C GLY A 104 0.19 10.66 -17.87
N GLN A 105 -0.57 9.60 -17.65
CA GLN A 105 -1.69 9.15 -18.49
C GLN A 105 -3.04 9.70 -18.01
N LEU A 106 -3.11 10.23 -16.77
CA LEU A 106 -4.31 10.79 -16.17
C LEU A 106 -4.47 12.28 -16.49
N ASN A 107 -5.72 12.75 -16.53
CA ASN A 107 -6.02 14.16 -16.74
C ASN A 107 -5.70 15.03 -15.49
N GLU A 108 -5.93 16.34 -15.60
CA GLU A 108 -5.58 17.33 -14.58
C GLU A 108 -6.44 17.27 -13.30
N ASP A 109 -7.49 16.46 -13.26
CA ASP A 109 -8.32 16.29 -12.08
C ASP A 109 -7.68 15.39 -11.01
N TYR A 110 -6.64 14.63 -11.37
CA TYR A 110 -5.96 13.74 -10.46
C TYR A 110 -4.68 14.36 -9.92
N HIS A 111 -4.54 14.36 -8.60
CA HIS A 111 -3.35 14.74 -7.86
C HIS A 111 -2.78 13.51 -7.15
N LEU A 112 -1.47 13.44 -6.99
CA LEU A 112 -0.78 12.38 -6.26
C LEU A 112 -0.07 12.96 -5.03
N ILE A 113 -0.37 12.41 -3.87
CA ILE A 113 0.34 12.66 -2.61
C ILE A 113 1.25 11.45 -2.38
N ILE A 114 2.56 11.68 -2.33
CA ILE A 114 3.56 10.69 -1.94
C ILE A 114 3.98 11.02 -0.52
N ALA A 115 3.68 10.14 0.45
CA ALA A 115 3.99 10.37 1.85
C ALA A 115 4.69 9.17 2.48
N GLY A 116 5.87 9.41 3.04
CA GLY A 116 6.66 8.40 3.74
C GLY A 116 8.14 8.47 3.50
N GLU A 117 8.89 7.87 4.41
CA GLU A 117 10.34 7.83 4.37
C GLU A 117 10.87 6.97 3.22
N CYS A 118 11.87 7.47 2.50
CA CYS A 118 12.54 6.70 1.45
C CYS A 118 13.69 5.87 2.03
N TYR A 119 13.64 4.56 1.81
CA TYR A 119 14.76 3.71 2.15
C TYR A 119 15.83 3.79 1.03
N GLY A 120 16.87 4.55 1.30
CA GLY A 120 17.91 4.89 0.33
C GLY A 120 17.72 6.28 -0.28
N SER A 121 18.02 6.47 -1.58
CA SER A 121 17.89 7.76 -2.25
C SER A 121 16.54 7.90 -2.95
N PHE A 122 15.91 9.06 -2.84
CA PHE A 122 14.70 9.44 -3.57
C PHE A 122 15.00 9.97 -4.99
N GLU A 123 16.25 10.20 -5.33
CA GLU A 123 16.68 10.84 -6.58
C GLU A 123 16.09 10.22 -7.84
N LYS A 124 16.01 8.88 -7.89
CA LYS A 124 15.43 8.18 -9.05
C LYS A 124 13.94 8.52 -9.25
N TYR A 125 13.19 8.66 -8.17
CA TYR A 125 11.77 9.05 -8.22
C TYR A 125 11.64 10.52 -8.56
N GLN A 126 12.51 11.37 -8.01
CA GLN A 126 12.56 12.80 -8.35
C GLN A 126 12.81 13.00 -9.86
N ALA A 127 13.74 12.27 -10.44
CA ALA A 127 14.02 12.32 -11.88
C ALA A 127 12.79 11.94 -12.73
N LEU A 128 12.04 10.92 -12.31
CA LEU A 128 10.78 10.52 -12.97
C LEU A 128 9.70 11.60 -12.84
N ILE A 129 9.57 12.21 -11.65
CA ILE A 129 8.64 13.32 -11.41
C ILE A 129 9.00 14.51 -12.30
N ASP A 130 10.28 14.89 -12.35
CA ASP A 130 10.76 16.03 -13.13
C ASP A 130 10.54 15.86 -14.65
N ALA A 131 10.58 14.61 -15.12
CA ALA A 131 10.31 14.28 -16.53
C ALA A 131 8.79 14.06 -16.81
N SER A 132 7.95 13.97 -15.79
CA SER A 132 6.52 13.67 -15.95
C SER A 132 5.72 14.89 -16.41
N PRO A 133 4.77 14.73 -17.36
CA PRO A 133 3.81 15.79 -17.66
C PRO A 133 2.87 16.11 -16.49
N ALA A 134 2.82 15.22 -15.46
CA ALA A 134 2.04 15.42 -14.26
C ALA A 134 2.83 16.07 -13.10
N LYS A 135 4.05 16.57 -13.34
CA LYS A 135 4.95 17.09 -12.30
C LYS A 135 4.25 18.02 -11.30
N GLU A 136 3.52 19.01 -11.80
CA GLU A 136 2.85 20.02 -10.97
C GLU A 136 1.66 19.46 -10.14
N ARG A 137 1.31 18.19 -10.34
CA ARG A 137 0.21 17.50 -9.67
C ARG A 137 0.70 16.40 -8.72
N ILE A 138 2.03 16.29 -8.51
CA ILE A 138 2.67 15.32 -7.63
C ILE A 138 3.28 16.05 -6.45
N PHE A 139 2.76 15.79 -5.26
CA PHE A 139 3.15 16.42 -4.00
C PHE A 139 3.96 15.42 -3.17
N VAL A 140 5.20 15.76 -2.86
CA VAL A 140 6.16 14.84 -2.22
C VAL A 140 6.41 15.25 -0.77
N HIS A 141 6.15 14.34 0.15
CA HIS A 141 6.48 14.39 1.58
C HIS A 141 7.38 13.19 1.90
N CYS A 142 8.66 13.28 1.46
CA CYS A 142 9.64 12.19 1.61
C CYS A 142 10.34 12.27 2.97
N GLU A 143 9.59 11.98 4.03
CA GLU A 143 10.03 12.02 5.42
C GLU A 143 9.27 11.00 6.26
N TYR A 144 9.71 10.79 7.50
CA TYR A 144 8.95 10.00 8.46
C TYR A 144 7.64 10.73 8.80
N ILE A 145 6.52 10.08 8.58
CA ILE A 145 5.19 10.60 8.93
C ILE A 145 4.85 10.08 10.32
N SER A 146 4.67 10.98 11.28
CA SER A 146 4.29 10.61 12.65
C SER A 146 2.84 10.11 12.73
N ASP A 147 2.53 9.34 13.77
CA ASP A 147 1.18 8.79 13.98
C ASP A 147 0.11 9.89 14.06
N GLU A 148 0.46 11.07 14.59
CA GLU A 148 -0.41 12.25 14.70
C GLU A 148 -0.69 12.92 13.35
N GLU A 149 0.18 12.71 12.36
CA GLU A 149 0.04 13.28 11.01
C GLU A 149 -0.73 12.37 10.07
N ILE A 150 -0.80 11.06 10.34
CA ILE A 150 -1.53 10.09 9.50
C ILE A 150 -2.96 10.55 9.18
N PRO A 151 -3.76 11.09 10.14
CA PRO A 151 -5.10 11.61 9.85
C PRO A 151 -5.13 12.67 8.76
N ILE A 152 -4.08 13.49 8.64
CA ILE A 152 -4.01 14.56 7.63
C ILE A 152 -3.95 13.95 6.23
N TYR A 153 -3.03 13.02 6.00
CA TYR A 153 -2.85 12.39 4.68
C TYR A 153 -4.06 11.57 4.25
N PHE A 154 -4.57 10.72 5.16
CA PHE A 154 -5.70 9.85 4.85
C PHE A 154 -7.03 10.61 4.72
N SER A 155 -7.20 11.75 5.41
CA SER A 155 -8.39 12.60 5.26
C SER A 155 -8.33 13.51 4.02
N ALA A 156 -7.14 13.83 3.53
CA ALA A 156 -6.95 14.62 2.31
C ALA A 156 -7.17 13.81 1.04
N ALA A 157 -6.96 12.48 1.13
CA ALA A 157 -7.04 11.57 0.01
C ALA A 157 -8.48 11.15 -0.33
N ASP A 158 -8.70 10.81 -1.61
CA ASP A 158 -9.92 10.20 -2.13
C ASP A 158 -9.72 8.71 -2.44
N ALA A 159 -8.47 8.26 -2.59
CA ALA A 159 -8.13 6.86 -2.77
C ALA A 159 -6.69 6.59 -2.34
N LEU A 160 -6.46 5.39 -1.79
CA LEU A 160 -5.11 4.84 -1.56
C LEU A 160 -4.71 3.99 -2.77
N VAL A 161 -3.49 4.21 -3.29
CA VAL A 161 -2.95 3.43 -4.42
C VAL A 161 -1.76 2.61 -3.97
N LEU A 162 -1.81 1.30 -4.21
CA LEU A 162 -0.82 0.30 -3.83
C LEU A 162 -0.25 -0.38 -5.09
N PRO A 163 0.67 0.27 -5.83
CA PRO A 163 1.16 -0.21 -7.14
C PRO A 163 2.26 -1.27 -7.00
N TYR A 164 2.13 -2.15 -6.01
CA TYR A 164 3.19 -3.04 -5.57
C TYR A 164 3.57 -4.07 -6.64
N ARG A 165 4.86 -4.36 -6.75
CA ARG A 165 5.39 -5.46 -7.56
C ARG A 165 5.39 -6.79 -6.82
N SER A 166 5.45 -6.72 -5.50
CA SER A 166 5.43 -7.88 -4.62
C SER A 166 4.84 -7.50 -3.26
N ALA A 167 4.00 -8.35 -2.74
CA ALA A 167 3.47 -8.23 -1.38
C ALA A 167 3.12 -9.60 -0.82
N THR A 168 3.08 -9.75 0.50
CA THR A 168 2.34 -10.81 1.18
C THR A 168 1.06 -10.25 1.77
N GLN A 169 1.17 -9.10 2.41
CA GLN A 169 0.08 -8.29 2.98
C GLN A 169 0.58 -6.85 3.13
N SER A 170 -0.30 -5.90 3.43
CA SER A 170 0.07 -4.51 3.67
C SER A 170 -0.70 -3.93 4.85
N GLY A 171 0.04 -3.48 5.88
CA GLY A 171 -0.55 -2.79 7.03
C GLY A 171 -1.28 -1.49 6.66
N VAL A 172 -0.87 -0.84 5.56
CA VAL A 172 -1.51 0.39 5.07
C VAL A 172 -2.97 0.16 4.66
N VAL A 173 -3.32 -1.05 4.20
CA VAL A 173 -4.72 -1.46 3.93
C VAL A 173 -5.58 -1.33 5.20
N SER A 174 -5.06 -1.78 6.34
CA SER A 174 -5.77 -1.68 7.62
C SER A 174 -5.95 -0.23 8.08
N VAL A 175 -5.01 0.65 7.73
CA VAL A 175 -5.16 2.10 7.97
C VAL A 175 -6.24 2.67 7.06
N ALA A 176 -6.24 2.33 5.76
CA ALA A 176 -7.24 2.81 4.80
C ALA A 176 -8.67 2.44 5.22
N TYR A 177 -8.88 1.24 5.74
CA TYR A 177 -10.17 0.84 6.31
C TYR A 177 -10.63 1.75 7.44
N ASN A 178 -9.72 2.17 8.32
CA ASN A 178 -10.07 3.07 9.44
C ASN A 178 -10.51 4.46 9.00
N TYR A 179 -10.14 4.86 7.77
CA TYR A 179 -10.49 6.16 7.20
C TYR A 179 -11.56 6.08 6.10
N ASP A 180 -12.19 4.92 5.90
CA ASP A 180 -13.15 4.66 4.80
C ASP A 180 -12.58 5.10 3.44
N LEU A 181 -11.32 4.79 3.21
CA LEU A 181 -10.62 5.23 2.00
C LEU A 181 -10.62 4.13 0.95
N PRO A 182 -11.27 4.33 -0.21
CA PRO A 182 -11.22 3.39 -1.33
C PRO A 182 -9.78 3.08 -1.76
N MET A 183 -9.56 1.86 -2.23
CA MET A 183 -8.21 1.39 -2.57
C MET A 183 -8.10 0.91 -3.99
N LEU A 184 -6.93 1.15 -4.60
CA LEU A 184 -6.54 0.51 -5.86
C LEU A 184 -5.22 -0.19 -5.67
N SER A 185 -5.11 -1.43 -6.13
CA SER A 185 -3.87 -2.20 -6.03
C SER A 185 -3.57 -3.03 -7.26
N THR A 186 -2.30 -3.39 -7.42
CA THR A 186 -1.84 -4.43 -8.34
C THR A 186 -2.22 -5.82 -7.83
N PRO A 187 -2.27 -6.87 -8.70
CA PRO A 187 -2.75 -8.21 -8.34
C PRO A 187 -1.68 -9.04 -7.60
N VAL A 188 -1.13 -8.51 -6.49
CA VAL A 188 -0.10 -9.19 -5.69
C VAL A 188 -0.57 -9.47 -4.27
N GLY A 189 0.07 -10.45 -3.64
CA GLY A 189 -0.17 -10.77 -2.23
C GLY A 189 -1.61 -11.14 -1.93
N ASP A 190 -2.12 -10.60 -0.84
CA ASP A 190 -3.48 -10.85 -0.33
C ASP A 190 -4.49 -9.78 -0.78
N PHE A 191 -4.15 -8.89 -1.72
CA PHE A 191 -4.99 -7.75 -2.08
C PHE A 191 -6.36 -8.14 -2.65
N LYS A 192 -6.46 -9.27 -3.36
CA LYS A 192 -7.78 -9.79 -3.78
C LYS A 192 -8.70 -10.09 -2.61
N ASN A 193 -8.15 -10.66 -1.52
CA ASN A 193 -8.95 -11.00 -0.34
C ASN A 193 -9.22 -9.77 0.53
N SER A 194 -8.28 -8.82 0.60
CA SER A 194 -8.34 -7.67 1.49
C SER A 194 -8.83 -6.38 0.82
N ILE A 195 -9.03 -6.32 -0.49
CA ILE A 195 -9.51 -5.13 -1.20
C ILE A 195 -10.71 -5.47 -2.09
N GLU A 196 -10.54 -6.44 -3.01
CA GLU A 196 -11.57 -6.73 -4.02
C GLU A 196 -12.76 -7.47 -3.43
N LYS A 197 -12.53 -8.57 -2.69
CA LYS A 197 -13.63 -9.37 -2.10
C LYS A 197 -14.50 -8.60 -1.11
N PRO A 198 -13.96 -7.74 -0.22
CA PRO A 198 -14.78 -6.90 0.64
C PRO A 198 -15.50 -5.77 -0.09
N GLY A 199 -15.19 -5.52 -1.37
CA GLY A 199 -15.77 -4.42 -2.13
C GLY A 199 -15.25 -3.05 -1.73
N THR A 200 -14.03 -2.95 -1.18
CA THR A 200 -13.45 -1.69 -0.71
C THR A 200 -12.50 -1.05 -1.73
N GLY A 201 -12.44 -1.60 -2.94
CA GLY A 201 -11.59 -1.07 -3.99
C GLY A 201 -11.43 -2.02 -5.17
N ILE A 202 -10.48 -1.70 -6.03
CA ILE A 202 -10.18 -2.40 -7.29
C ILE A 202 -8.80 -3.03 -7.21
N VAL A 203 -8.67 -4.27 -7.68
CA VAL A 203 -7.40 -4.92 -7.96
C VAL A 203 -7.23 -4.99 -9.49
N VAL A 204 -6.27 -4.23 -10.03
CA VAL A 204 -6.04 -4.21 -11.48
C VAL A 204 -5.59 -5.59 -12.00
N PRO A 205 -5.81 -5.92 -13.29
CA PRO A 205 -5.53 -7.25 -13.80
C PRO A 205 -4.05 -7.58 -13.91
N GLU A 206 -3.18 -6.57 -14.04
CA GLU A 206 -1.75 -6.75 -14.24
C GLU A 206 -0.92 -5.61 -13.64
N ILE A 207 0.39 -5.83 -13.51
CA ILE A 207 1.35 -4.82 -13.01
C ILE A 207 1.84 -3.99 -14.21
N SER A 208 1.08 -2.95 -14.56
CA SER A 208 1.48 -2.00 -15.60
C SER A 208 0.98 -0.59 -15.29
N THR A 209 1.65 0.41 -15.86
CA THR A 209 1.27 1.83 -15.72
C THR A 209 -0.11 2.09 -16.32
N THR A 210 -0.42 1.46 -17.45
CA THR A 210 -1.71 1.60 -18.13
C THR A 210 -2.84 0.97 -17.33
N ALA A 211 -2.63 -0.23 -16.76
CA ALA A 211 -3.64 -0.86 -15.90
C ALA A 211 -3.91 -0.02 -14.63
N LEU A 212 -2.86 0.58 -14.04
CA LEU A 212 -3.01 1.49 -12.91
C LEU A 212 -3.81 2.74 -13.30
N ALA A 213 -3.50 3.39 -14.41
CA ALA A 213 -4.23 4.58 -14.87
C ALA A 213 -5.71 4.26 -15.12
N GLN A 214 -6.01 3.19 -15.85
CA GLN A 214 -7.38 2.74 -16.12
C GLN A 214 -8.14 2.39 -14.85
N GLY A 215 -7.50 1.65 -13.93
CA GLY A 215 -8.09 1.31 -12.64
C GLY A 215 -8.37 2.54 -11.77
N ILE A 216 -7.50 3.55 -11.80
CA ILE A 216 -7.74 4.82 -11.13
C ILE A 216 -8.98 5.51 -11.71
N GLU A 217 -9.10 5.61 -13.03
CA GLU A 217 -10.28 6.20 -13.67
C GLU A 217 -11.55 5.43 -13.33
N GLU A 218 -11.50 4.08 -13.38
CA GLU A 218 -12.62 3.21 -13.02
C GLU A 218 -13.08 3.41 -11.57
N LEU A 219 -12.14 3.52 -10.61
CA LEU A 219 -12.43 3.72 -9.19
C LEU A 219 -13.28 4.97 -8.93
N PHE A 220 -13.17 6.00 -9.77
CA PHE A 220 -13.92 7.25 -9.66
C PHE A 220 -15.15 7.31 -10.55
N THR A 221 -15.56 6.19 -11.17
CA THR A 221 -16.83 6.13 -11.88
C THR A 221 -18.01 6.10 -10.90
N PRO A 222 -19.18 6.70 -11.24
CA PRO A 222 -20.35 6.69 -10.36
C PRO A 222 -20.82 5.28 -9.96
N SER A 223 -20.65 4.30 -10.86
CA SER A 223 -21.01 2.90 -10.60
C SER A 223 -20.15 2.26 -9.50
N GLN A 224 -18.85 2.53 -9.50
CA GLN A 224 -17.94 2.00 -8.48
C GLN A 224 -18.11 2.72 -7.14
N GLN A 225 -18.26 4.04 -7.16
CA GLN A 225 -18.46 4.84 -5.93
C GLN A 225 -19.76 4.48 -5.19
N ALA A 226 -20.75 3.96 -5.88
CA ALA A 226 -22.00 3.47 -5.25
C ALA A 226 -21.84 2.06 -4.65
N THR A 227 -20.76 1.35 -4.95
CA THR A 227 -20.50 -0.04 -4.53
C THR A 227 -19.51 -0.10 -3.37
N ILE A 228 -18.57 0.84 -3.31
CA ILE A 228 -17.55 0.98 -2.26
C ILE A 228 -18.08 1.90 -1.15
#